data_e51d8ea22a703a3d845fa5abe5931bf2
#
_entry.id   e51d8ea22a703a3d845fa5abe5931bf2
#
_cell.length_a   1.000
_cell.length_b   1.000
_cell.length_c   1.000
_cell.angle_alpha   90.00
_cell.angle_beta   90.00
_cell.angle_gamma   90.00
#
_symmetry.space_group_name_H-M   'P 1'
#
loop_
_entity.id
_entity.type
_entity.pdbx_description
1 polymer ?
#
loop_
_entity_poly.entity_id
_entity_poly.type
_entity_poly.pdbx_seq_one_letter_code
_entity_poly.pdbx_strand_id
1 'polypeptide(L)'
;MTAKSYLIFTDLDGTLIDHKNYSLGTNDKLIKKLIKNKHQVIINSSKTYIEINKLIKKLNLKDMPFSSENGAFVFFPKKIFRKTSKSLSHEKYWKIQLAKFSSKQWYQFLKCQQKNFQFEIVADLPSSTIKKITNLKNVSGMLNRMASQLIIWKDSKIKFKNFQKTLKTHMNGTINEGGRFMQISSPCNKRIASRIIIHKYKLLFNDKLETKIIALGDSRNDKSMLNFSNYPCVIKNPHAVAPKIISTKKNIYKSTKKSPQGWREAINYLNQVLPRKILQ
;
A
#
# COMPACT_ATOMS: atom_id res chain seq x y z
N MET A 1 5.31 30.82 -11.02
CA MET A 1 4.63 29.73 -11.77
C MET A 1 4.33 28.60 -10.80
N THR A 2 3.06 28.31 -10.52
CA THR A 2 2.65 27.16 -9.69
C THR A 2 2.99 25.88 -10.42
N ALA A 3 3.89 25.07 -9.86
CA ALA A 3 4.25 23.80 -10.47
C ALA A 3 3.09 22.82 -10.32
N LYS A 4 2.27 22.68 -11.37
CA LYS A 4 1.22 21.65 -11.44
C LYS A 4 1.86 20.27 -11.52
N SER A 5 2.01 19.59 -10.40
CA SER A 5 2.53 18.23 -10.35
C SER A 5 1.45 17.24 -9.91
N TYR A 6 1.58 15.97 -10.36
CA TYR A 6 0.69 14.91 -9.89
C TYR A 6 1.36 14.15 -8.74
N LEU A 7 0.57 13.83 -7.70
CA LEU A 7 0.92 12.82 -6.71
C LEU A 7 0.33 11.49 -7.16
N ILE A 8 1.19 10.54 -7.48
CA ILE A 8 0.85 9.24 -8.04
C ILE A 8 1.02 8.18 -6.96
N PHE A 9 -0.07 7.82 -6.29
CA PHE A 9 -0.08 6.76 -5.30
C PHE A 9 -0.26 5.41 -5.99
N THR A 10 0.62 4.47 -5.71
CA THR A 10 0.54 3.13 -6.28
C THR A 10 0.66 2.06 -5.21
N ASP A 11 -0.21 1.04 -5.29
CA ASP A 11 0.06 -0.22 -4.65
C ASP A 11 1.20 -0.97 -5.36
N LEU A 12 1.68 -2.05 -4.76
CA LEU A 12 2.79 -2.87 -5.27
C LEU A 12 2.31 -4.16 -5.91
N ASP A 13 1.92 -5.15 -5.10
CA ASP A 13 1.65 -6.52 -5.56
C ASP A 13 0.36 -6.59 -6.38
N GLY A 14 0.44 -7.02 -7.63
CA GLY A 14 -0.72 -7.02 -8.52
C GLY A 14 -1.03 -5.67 -9.16
N THR A 15 -0.31 -4.61 -8.78
CA THR A 15 -0.44 -3.27 -9.34
C THR A 15 0.83 -2.84 -10.08
N LEU A 16 1.86 -2.39 -9.36
CA LEU A 16 3.13 -1.94 -9.96
C LEU A 16 4.03 -3.11 -10.37
N ILE A 17 4.02 -4.18 -9.57
CA ILE A 17 4.82 -5.38 -9.77
C ILE A 17 3.92 -6.60 -10.02
N ASP A 18 4.45 -7.56 -10.76
CA ASP A 18 3.74 -8.82 -11.02
C ASP A 18 3.44 -9.57 -9.72
N HIS A 19 2.22 -10.11 -9.62
CA HIS A 19 1.75 -10.78 -8.40
C HIS A 19 2.53 -12.08 -8.10
N LYS A 20 3.04 -12.79 -9.13
CA LYS A 20 3.69 -14.11 -8.98
C LYS A 20 5.20 -14.01 -8.82
N ASN A 21 5.86 -13.25 -9.69
CA ASN A 21 7.33 -13.20 -9.77
C ASN A 21 7.93 -11.88 -9.28
N TYR A 22 7.08 -10.91 -8.84
CA TYR A 22 7.50 -9.60 -8.33
C TYR A 22 8.32 -8.75 -9.32
N SER A 23 8.18 -9.04 -10.62
CA SER A 23 8.83 -8.28 -11.67
C SER A 23 8.18 -6.92 -11.87
N LEU A 24 9.00 -5.89 -12.06
CA LEU A 24 8.57 -4.55 -12.50
C LEU A 24 8.33 -4.46 -14.01
N GLY A 25 8.79 -5.47 -14.78
CA GLY A 25 8.85 -5.33 -16.23
C GLY A 25 9.68 -4.11 -16.61
N THR A 26 9.11 -3.24 -17.45
CA THR A 26 9.75 -1.98 -17.88
C THR A 26 9.23 -0.74 -17.13
N ASN A 27 8.49 -0.93 -16.03
CA ASN A 27 7.89 0.19 -15.27
C ASN A 27 8.93 1.08 -14.60
N ASP A 28 10.15 0.57 -14.34
CA ASP A 28 11.26 1.35 -13.82
C ASP A 28 11.63 2.53 -14.73
N LYS A 29 11.65 2.33 -16.06
CA LYS A 29 11.90 3.39 -17.04
C LYS A 29 10.82 4.48 -16.99
N LEU A 30 9.56 4.04 -16.88
CA LEU A 30 8.41 4.95 -16.82
C LEU A 30 8.39 5.77 -15.53
N ILE A 31 8.68 5.12 -14.38
CA ILE A 31 8.84 5.81 -13.10
C ILE A 31 9.92 6.88 -13.16
N LYS A 32 11.09 6.57 -13.73
CA LYS A 32 12.17 7.54 -13.90
C LYS A 32 11.71 8.74 -14.74
N LYS A 33 10.95 8.50 -15.82
CA LYS A 33 10.41 9.56 -16.68
C LYS A 33 9.40 10.43 -15.91
N LEU A 34 8.48 9.85 -15.14
CA LEU A 34 7.55 10.59 -14.28
C LEU A 34 8.27 11.50 -13.27
N ILE A 35 9.32 11.00 -12.62
CA ILE A 35 10.11 11.76 -11.65
C ILE A 35 10.88 12.90 -12.35
N LYS A 36 11.48 12.66 -13.52
CA LYS A 36 12.14 13.70 -14.33
C LYS A 36 11.16 14.84 -14.64
N ASN A 37 9.90 14.51 -14.90
CA ASN A 37 8.82 15.47 -15.14
C ASN A 37 8.20 16.08 -13.86
N LYS A 38 8.91 15.98 -12.74
CA LYS A 38 8.52 16.55 -11.43
C LYS A 38 7.24 15.95 -10.82
N HIS A 39 6.79 14.77 -11.28
CA HIS A 39 5.71 14.03 -10.62
C HIS A 39 6.26 13.19 -9.47
N GLN A 40 5.42 12.97 -8.45
CA GLN A 40 5.80 12.25 -7.25
C GLN A 40 5.20 10.85 -7.28
N VAL A 41 6.02 9.81 -7.40
CA VAL A 41 5.57 8.40 -7.36
C VAL A 41 5.72 7.89 -5.93
N ILE A 42 4.57 7.61 -5.30
CA ILE A 42 4.45 7.30 -3.87
C ILE A 42 3.94 5.88 -3.70
N ILE A 43 4.75 5.04 -3.08
CA ILE A 43 4.37 3.66 -2.75
C ILE A 43 3.46 3.67 -1.52
N ASN A 44 2.29 2.99 -1.64
CA ASN A 44 1.32 2.86 -0.56
C ASN A 44 0.83 1.40 -0.52
N SER A 45 1.47 0.56 0.31
CA SER A 45 1.35 -0.88 0.20
C SER A 45 1.06 -1.60 1.52
N SER A 46 0.58 -2.84 1.41
CA SER A 46 0.47 -3.78 2.53
C SER A 46 1.81 -4.39 2.97
N LYS A 47 2.87 -4.18 2.17
CA LYS A 47 4.22 -4.65 2.47
C LYS A 47 4.84 -3.95 3.67
N THR A 48 5.85 -4.61 4.25
CA THR A 48 6.65 -4.09 5.37
C THR A 48 7.60 -2.98 4.92
N TYR A 49 8.13 -2.24 5.90
CA TYR A 49 9.19 -1.25 5.66
C TYR A 49 10.38 -1.86 4.90
N ILE A 50 10.86 -3.03 5.32
CA ILE A 50 12.04 -3.68 4.74
C ILE A 50 11.80 -4.01 3.26
N GLU A 51 10.64 -4.58 2.91
CA GLU A 51 10.30 -4.90 1.54
C GLU A 51 10.23 -3.65 0.65
N ILE A 52 9.55 -2.60 1.14
CA ILE A 52 9.40 -1.34 0.39
C ILE A 52 10.76 -0.64 0.26
N ASN A 53 11.57 -0.58 1.32
CA ASN A 53 12.88 0.09 1.29
C ASN A 53 13.86 -0.56 0.29
N LYS A 54 13.81 -1.89 0.12
CA LYS A 54 14.56 -2.58 -0.95
C LYS A 54 14.13 -2.08 -2.35
N LEU A 55 12.84 -1.96 -2.57
CA LEU A 55 12.30 -1.50 -3.86
C LEU A 55 12.60 -0.03 -4.11
N ILE A 56 12.46 0.83 -3.11
CA ILE A 56 12.81 2.26 -3.17
C ILE A 56 14.27 2.46 -3.57
N LYS A 57 15.19 1.67 -2.98
CA LYS A 57 16.61 1.71 -3.37
C LYS A 57 16.81 1.33 -4.83
N LYS A 58 16.16 0.24 -5.29
CA LYS A 58 16.23 -0.25 -6.67
C LYS A 58 15.68 0.76 -7.69
N LEU A 59 14.59 1.45 -7.35
CA LEU A 59 13.92 2.42 -8.23
C LEU A 59 14.47 3.85 -8.13
N ASN A 60 15.43 4.08 -7.24
CA ASN A 60 15.95 5.42 -6.92
C ASN A 60 14.87 6.41 -6.44
N LEU A 61 13.90 5.90 -5.65
CA LEU A 61 12.81 6.67 -5.03
C LEU A 61 13.16 7.18 -3.62
N LYS A 62 14.45 7.38 -3.31
CA LYS A 62 14.95 7.68 -1.96
C LYS A 62 14.37 8.96 -1.36
N ASP A 63 13.98 9.89 -2.21
CA ASP A 63 13.46 11.20 -1.84
C ASP A 63 11.91 11.24 -1.81
N MET A 64 11.25 10.09 -2.04
CA MET A 64 9.80 9.98 -2.00
C MET A 64 9.31 9.44 -0.64
N PRO A 65 8.24 9.99 -0.07
CA PRO A 65 7.57 9.37 1.05
C PRO A 65 6.88 8.08 0.60
N PHE A 66 6.59 7.20 1.56
CA PHE A 66 5.84 5.98 1.30
C PHE A 66 5.05 5.56 2.55
N SER A 67 4.10 4.65 2.37
CA SER A 67 3.43 4.00 3.49
C SER A 67 3.53 2.49 3.44
N SER A 68 3.59 1.87 4.61
CA SER A 68 3.69 0.42 4.79
C SER A 68 2.53 -0.14 5.61
N GLU A 69 2.36 -1.47 5.56
CA GLU A 69 1.39 -2.23 6.33
C GLU A 69 -0.04 -1.66 6.23
N ASN A 70 -0.49 -1.38 4.97
CA ASN A 70 -1.81 -0.80 4.67
C ASN A 70 -2.07 0.56 5.34
N GLY A 71 -1.04 1.39 5.47
CA GLY A 71 -1.15 2.70 6.08
C GLY A 71 -0.93 2.72 7.59
N ALA A 72 -0.42 1.63 8.19
CA ALA A 72 -0.04 1.62 9.60
C ALA A 72 1.11 2.58 9.92
N PHE A 73 1.98 2.79 8.95
CA PHE A 73 3.10 3.72 9.03
C PHE A 73 3.24 4.56 7.78
N VAL A 74 3.68 5.80 7.96
CA VAL A 74 4.08 6.70 6.88
C VAL A 74 5.51 7.15 7.13
N PHE A 75 6.34 7.10 6.09
CA PHE A 75 7.77 7.43 6.15
C PHE A 75 8.05 8.64 5.25
N PHE A 76 8.76 9.61 5.81
CA PHE A 76 9.16 10.85 5.14
C PHE A 76 10.68 10.98 5.14
N PRO A 77 11.35 11.11 3.99
CA PRO A 77 12.79 11.34 3.93
C PRO A 77 13.21 12.57 4.74
N LYS A 78 14.13 12.39 5.72
CA LYS A 78 14.62 13.47 6.60
C LYS A 78 15.27 14.61 5.81
N LYS A 79 15.87 14.28 4.67
CA LYS A 79 16.53 15.26 3.78
C LYS A 79 15.54 16.30 3.22
N ILE A 80 14.26 15.93 3.06
CA ILE A 80 13.26 16.77 2.39
C ILE A 80 12.21 17.31 3.38
N PHE A 81 11.78 16.46 4.30
CA PHE A 81 10.70 16.78 5.22
C PHE A 81 11.20 17.09 6.61
N ARG A 82 10.67 18.14 7.23
CA ARG A 82 10.98 18.51 8.61
C ARG A 82 10.28 17.57 9.62
N LYS A 83 10.90 17.40 10.78
CA LYS A 83 10.32 16.72 11.94
C LYS A 83 9.01 17.39 12.36
N THR A 84 8.07 16.62 12.88
CA THR A 84 6.86 17.11 13.55
C THR A 84 6.72 16.44 14.91
N SER A 85 5.87 16.98 15.79
CA SER A 85 5.61 16.42 17.13
C SER A 85 5.22 14.95 17.12
N LYS A 86 4.50 14.49 16.07
CA LYS A 86 4.04 13.10 15.90
C LYS A 86 5.05 12.19 15.19
N SER A 87 6.21 12.69 14.77
CA SER A 87 7.17 11.89 14.02
C SER A 87 8.30 11.37 14.88
N LEU A 88 8.59 10.08 14.71
CA LEU A 88 9.70 9.36 15.33
C LEU A 88 10.85 9.22 14.33
N SER A 89 12.08 9.19 14.82
CA SER A 89 13.25 8.89 13.98
C SER A 89 13.27 7.39 13.62
N HIS A 90 13.48 7.08 12.34
CA HIS A 90 13.62 5.71 11.85
C HIS A 90 14.61 5.70 10.67
N GLU A 91 15.85 5.31 10.91
CA GLU A 91 16.92 5.41 9.92
C GLU A 91 16.97 6.81 9.27
N LYS A 92 16.90 6.89 7.97
CA LYS A 92 16.90 8.15 7.18
C LYS A 92 15.51 8.77 6.99
N TYR A 93 14.49 8.24 7.68
CA TYR A 93 13.12 8.72 7.60
C TYR A 93 12.61 9.28 8.93
N TRP A 94 11.68 10.22 8.84
CA TRP A 94 10.71 10.50 9.89
C TRP A 94 9.55 9.53 9.72
N LYS A 95 9.24 8.73 10.74
CA LYS A 95 8.15 7.76 10.77
C LYS A 95 6.96 8.34 11.54
N ILE A 96 5.78 8.33 10.93
CA ILE A 96 4.50 8.58 11.63
C ILE A 96 3.82 7.22 11.77
N GLN A 97 3.49 6.86 13.01
CA GLN A 97 2.75 5.65 13.34
C GLN A 97 1.26 5.96 13.48
N LEU A 98 0.42 5.27 12.72
CA LEU A 98 -1.05 5.36 12.77
C LEU A 98 -1.65 4.17 13.51
N ALA A 99 -0.97 3.04 13.51
CA ALA A 99 -1.38 1.85 14.21
C ALA A 99 -1.25 2.02 15.72
N LYS A 100 -2.31 1.62 16.46
CA LYS A 100 -2.35 1.65 17.92
C LYS A 100 -1.49 0.54 18.55
N PHE A 101 -1.54 -0.66 17.98
CA PHE A 101 -0.91 -1.85 18.52
C PHE A 101 0.28 -2.30 17.68
N SER A 102 1.29 -2.85 18.37
CA SER A 102 2.47 -3.46 17.76
C SER A 102 2.17 -4.86 17.21
N SER A 103 3.04 -5.37 16.35
CA SER A 103 2.97 -6.74 15.83
C SER A 103 2.99 -7.78 16.97
N LYS A 104 3.77 -7.54 18.05
CA LYS A 104 3.82 -8.42 19.23
C LYS A 104 2.48 -8.51 19.95
N GLN A 105 1.79 -7.37 20.14
CA GLN A 105 0.46 -7.35 20.79
C GLN A 105 -0.58 -8.06 19.94
N TRP A 106 -0.55 -7.89 18.61
CA TRP A 106 -1.41 -8.66 17.69
C TRP A 106 -1.12 -10.16 17.76
N TYR A 107 0.14 -10.55 17.80
CA TYR A 107 0.52 -11.96 17.93
C TYR A 107 -0.02 -12.57 19.22
N GLN A 108 0.15 -11.91 20.37
CA GLN A 108 -0.36 -12.38 21.65
C GLN A 108 -1.90 -12.53 21.64
N PHE A 109 -2.61 -11.53 21.12
CA PHE A 109 -4.05 -11.62 20.96
C PHE A 109 -4.44 -12.83 20.08
N LEU A 110 -3.82 -13.00 18.94
CA LEU A 110 -4.11 -14.10 18.02
C LEU A 110 -3.83 -15.47 18.65
N LYS A 111 -2.74 -15.62 19.40
CA LYS A 111 -2.46 -16.87 20.14
C LYS A 111 -3.57 -17.23 21.13
N CYS A 112 -4.10 -16.24 21.84
CA CYS A 112 -5.27 -16.47 22.71
C CYS A 112 -6.52 -16.90 21.93
N GLN A 113 -6.73 -16.34 20.73
CA GLN A 113 -7.91 -16.63 19.91
C GLN A 113 -7.85 -17.99 19.21
N GLN A 114 -6.68 -18.61 19.05
CA GLN A 114 -6.54 -19.97 18.50
C GLN A 114 -7.25 -21.06 19.36
N LYS A 115 -7.61 -20.74 20.61
CA LYS A 115 -8.46 -21.63 21.45
C LYS A 115 -9.90 -21.73 20.95
N ASN A 116 -10.41 -20.69 20.26
CA ASN A 116 -11.81 -20.57 19.85
C ASN A 116 -12.01 -20.66 18.33
N PHE A 117 -10.95 -20.39 17.53
CA PHE A 117 -11.02 -20.28 16.08
C PHE A 117 -9.85 -21.00 15.41
N GLN A 118 -10.13 -21.62 14.26
CA GLN A 118 -9.11 -22.30 13.46
C GLN A 118 -8.49 -21.36 12.43
N PHE A 119 -7.26 -20.96 12.64
CA PHE A 119 -6.42 -20.22 11.71
C PHE A 119 -4.95 -20.46 12.02
N GLU A 120 -4.11 -20.27 11.03
CA GLU A 120 -2.65 -20.30 11.18
C GLU A 120 -2.10 -18.88 11.24
N ILE A 121 -1.22 -18.60 12.19
CA ILE A 121 -0.43 -17.36 12.22
C ILE A 121 0.77 -17.57 11.31
N VAL A 122 0.93 -16.74 10.28
CA VAL A 122 1.98 -16.94 9.26
C VAL A 122 3.38 -16.88 9.86
N ALA A 123 3.57 -16.11 10.94
CA ALA A 123 4.83 -16.05 11.65
C ALA A 123 5.26 -17.38 12.31
N ASP A 124 4.33 -18.29 12.57
CA ASP A 124 4.58 -19.62 13.16
C ASP A 124 4.87 -20.69 12.11
N LEU A 125 4.65 -20.38 10.83
CA LEU A 125 4.84 -21.35 9.76
C LEU A 125 6.33 -21.52 9.39
N PRO A 126 6.75 -22.72 9.02
CA PRO A 126 8.09 -22.94 8.46
C PRO A 126 8.34 -22.03 7.24
N SER A 127 9.54 -21.48 7.13
CA SER A 127 9.93 -20.63 6.00
C SER A 127 9.73 -21.32 4.64
N SER A 128 9.90 -22.66 4.58
CA SER A 128 9.64 -23.45 3.37
C SER A 128 8.17 -23.40 2.94
N THR A 129 7.24 -23.50 3.88
CA THR A 129 5.79 -23.37 3.63
C THR A 129 5.44 -21.98 3.12
N ILE A 130 5.95 -20.93 3.78
CA ILE A 130 5.71 -19.55 3.38
C ILE A 130 6.26 -19.28 1.96
N LYS A 131 7.45 -19.80 1.65
CA LYS A 131 8.05 -19.69 0.31
C LYS A 131 7.16 -20.36 -0.76
N LYS A 132 6.62 -21.55 -0.50
CA LYS A 132 5.69 -22.23 -1.42
C LYS A 132 4.43 -21.41 -1.66
N ILE A 133 3.82 -20.83 -0.62
CA ILE A 133 2.62 -20.01 -0.74
C ILE A 133 2.90 -18.70 -1.48
N THR A 134 4.04 -18.06 -1.20
CA THR A 134 4.32 -16.69 -1.66
C THR A 134 5.15 -16.61 -2.92
N ASN A 135 5.87 -17.66 -3.26
CA ASN A 135 6.90 -17.67 -4.32
C ASN A 135 8.09 -16.72 -4.04
N LEU A 136 8.26 -16.30 -2.78
CA LEU A 136 9.37 -15.45 -2.36
C LEU A 136 10.62 -16.28 -2.12
N LYS A 137 11.77 -15.84 -2.64
CA LYS A 137 13.08 -16.46 -2.34
C LYS A 137 13.48 -16.25 -0.87
N ASN A 138 13.12 -15.10 -0.29
CA ASN A 138 13.39 -14.74 1.10
C ASN A 138 12.12 -14.12 1.74
N VAL A 139 11.66 -14.72 2.83
CA VAL A 139 10.43 -14.32 3.54
C VAL A 139 10.68 -13.43 4.76
N SER A 140 11.95 -13.26 5.19
CA SER A 140 12.27 -12.49 6.40
C SER A 140 11.76 -11.06 6.36
N GLY A 141 11.83 -10.41 5.19
CA GLY A 141 11.31 -9.05 5.00
C GLY A 141 9.81 -8.97 5.25
N MET A 142 9.05 -9.93 4.73
CA MET A 142 7.60 -10.01 4.89
C MET A 142 7.19 -10.28 6.35
N LEU A 143 7.96 -11.09 7.08
CA LEU A 143 7.71 -11.42 8.49
C LEU A 143 8.11 -10.31 9.45
N ASN A 144 8.96 -9.37 9.03
CA ASN A 144 9.38 -8.22 9.85
C ASN A 144 8.30 -7.13 9.90
N ARG A 145 7.14 -7.50 10.45
CA ARG A 145 6.00 -6.58 10.62
C ARG A 145 6.10 -5.81 11.93
N MET A 146 5.76 -4.54 11.90
CA MET A 146 5.83 -3.66 13.07
C MET A 146 4.48 -3.50 13.78
N ALA A 147 3.35 -3.54 13.06
CA ALA A 147 2.03 -3.23 13.61
C ALA A 147 0.90 -4.08 13.05
N SER A 148 1.21 -5.23 12.49
CA SER A 148 0.23 -6.16 11.95
C SER A 148 0.70 -7.59 12.06
N GLN A 149 -0.25 -8.53 11.92
CA GLN A 149 0.04 -9.95 11.76
C GLN A 149 -0.69 -10.48 10.53
N LEU A 150 -0.17 -11.57 9.98
CA LEU A 150 -0.78 -12.28 8.86
C LEU A 150 -1.34 -13.60 9.34
N ILE A 151 -2.54 -13.94 8.87
CA ILE A 151 -3.17 -15.23 9.17
C ILE A 151 -3.67 -15.91 7.90
N ILE A 152 -3.79 -17.24 7.98
CA ILE A 152 -4.53 -18.08 7.03
C ILE A 152 -5.75 -18.61 7.75
N TRP A 153 -6.94 -18.18 7.35
CA TRP A 153 -8.18 -18.61 7.96
C TRP A 153 -8.54 -20.03 7.49
N LYS A 154 -8.91 -20.91 8.44
CA LYS A 154 -9.22 -22.33 8.19
C LYS A 154 -10.64 -22.72 8.66
N ASP A 155 -11.32 -21.83 9.37
CA ASP A 155 -12.64 -22.13 9.96
C ASP A 155 -13.79 -21.67 9.02
N SER A 156 -15.03 -21.95 9.41
CA SER A 156 -16.25 -21.61 8.68
C SER A 156 -16.46 -20.10 8.52
N LYS A 157 -17.31 -19.71 7.57
CA LYS A 157 -17.72 -18.31 7.38
C LYS A 157 -18.43 -17.72 8.59
N ILE A 158 -19.19 -18.55 9.34
CA ILE A 158 -19.91 -18.13 10.56
C ILE A 158 -18.89 -17.81 11.65
N LYS A 159 -17.93 -18.69 11.89
CA LYS A 159 -16.83 -18.48 12.83
C LYS A 159 -15.99 -17.26 12.44
N PHE A 160 -15.77 -17.02 11.16
CA PHE A 160 -15.09 -15.82 10.68
C PHE A 160 -15.81 -14.53 11.07
N LYS A 161 -17.13 -14.46 10.92
CA LYS A 161 -17.94 -13.31 11.38
C LYS A 161 -17.82 -13.10 12.88
N ASN A 162 -17.83 -14.18 13.67
CA ASN A 162 -17.66 -14.10 15.12
C ASN A 162 -16.25 -13.62 15.49
N PHE A 163 -15.20 -14.12 14.81
CA PHE A 163 -13.83 -13.64 14.98
C PHE A 163 -13.72 -12.14 14.65
N GLN A 164 -14.37 -11.67 13.58
CA GLN A 164 -14.39 -10.24 13.24
C GLN A 164 -15.03 -9.39 14.37
N LYS A 165 -16.13 -9.87 14.99
CA LYS A 165 -16.75 -9.20 16.15
C LYS A 165 -15.79 -9.17 17.35
N THR A 166 -15.21 -10.31 17.71
CA THR A 166 -14.23 -10.44 18.80
C THR A 166 -13.05 -9.51 18.62
N LEU A 167 -12.47 -9.49 17.41
CA LEU A 167 -11.37 -8.61 17.03
C LEU A 167 -11.75 -7.12 17.19
N LYS A 168 -12.94 -6.76 16.74
CA LYS A 168 -13.46 -5.39 16.85
C LYS A 168 -13.67 -4.97 18.28
N THR A 169 -14.31 -5.82 19.09
CA THR A 169 -14.65 -5.51 20.49
C THR A 169 -13.42 -5.39 21.37
N HIS A 170 -12.48 -6.36 21.29
CA HIS A 170 -11.34 -6.41 22.23
C HIS A 170 -10.17 -5.52 21.81
N MET A 171 -9.92 -5.38 20.52
CA MET A 171 -8.73 -4.69 20.01
C MET A 171 -9.09 -3.53 19.08
N ASN A 172 -10.37 -3.22 18.87
CA ASN A 172 -10.78 -2.31 17.78
C ASN A 172 -10.03 -2.61 16.47
N GLY A 173 -9.81 -3.90 16.20
CA GLY A 173 -9.00 -4.33 15.06
C GLY A 173 -9.78 -4.41 13.75
N THR A 174 -9.03 -4.54 12.66
CA THR A 174 -9.55 -4.73 11.31
C THR A 174 -8.85 -5.89 10.61
N ILE A 175 -9.57 -6.51 9.68
CA ILE A 175 -9.03 -7.51 8.76
C ILE A 175 -8.97 -6.89 7.37
N ASN A 176 -7.78 -6.84 6.80
CA ASN A 176 -7.56 -6.43 5.43
C ASN A 176 -7.35 -7.68 4.58
N GLU A 177 -8.31 -7.97 3.72
CA GLU A 177 -8.22 -9.02 2.72
C GLU A 177 -7.54 -8.46 1.47
N GLY A 178 -6.42 -9.01 1.13
CA GLY A 178 -5.67 -8.64 -0.07
C GLY A 178 -4.45 -9.53 -0.23
N GLY A 179 -4.27 -10.09 -1.43
CA GLY A 179 -3.20 -11.04 -1.67
C GLY A 179 -3.46 -12.44 -1.09
N ARG A 180 -2.43 -13.08 -0.58
CA ARG A 180 -2.45 -14.50 -0.15
C ARG A 180 -2.84 -14.71 1.31
N PHE A 181 -2.77 -13.68 2.11
CA PHE A 181 -2.99 -13.71 3.56
C PHE A 181 -3.99 -12.63 3.98
N MET A 182 -4.67 -12.88 5.09
CA MET A 182 -5.43 -11.86 5.78
C MET A 182 -4.52 -11.09 6.74
N GLN A 183 -4.50 -9.78 6.64
CA GLN A 183 -3.74 -8.92 7.55
C GLN A 183 -4.61 -8.42 8.69
N ILE A 184 -4.20 -8.72 9.92
CA ILE A 184 -4.81 -8.22 11.16
C ILE A 184 -4.03 -6.99 11.62
N SER A 185 -4.73 -5.88 11.84
CA SER A 185 -4.10 -4.61 12.25
C SER A 185 -5.08 -3.67 12.95
N SER A 186 -4.58 -2.58 13.51
CA SER A 186 -5.41 -1.43 13.89
C SER A 186 -6.15 -0.86 12.67
N PRO A 187 -7.24 -0.07 12.85
CA PRO A 187 -8.02 0.49 11.75
C PRO A 187 -7.25 1.57 11.00
N CYS A 188 -6.25 1.14 10.24
CA CYS A 188 -5.47 1.94 9.32
C CYS A 188 -5.88 1.62 7.89
N ASN A 189 -5.74 2.55 6.99
CA ASN A 189 -5.98 2.32 5.58
C ASN A 189 -5.14 3.24 4.69
N LYS A 190 -5.00 2.87 3.44
CA LYS A 190 -4.21 3.57 2.44
C LYS A 190 -4.69 5.02 2.20
N ARG A 191 -5.97 5.34 2.39
CA ARG A 191 -6.50 6.70 2.26
C ARG A 191 -5.95 7.63 3.35
N ILE A 192 -5.96 7.18 4.61
CA ILE A 192 -5.46 8.00 5.74
C ILE A 192 -3.97 8.31 5.54
N ALA A 193 -3.18 7.30 5.18
CA ALA A 193 -1.76 7.48 4.86
C ALA A 193 -1.55 8.47 3.71
N SER A 194 -2.32 8.35 2.61
CA SER A 194 -2.26 9.27 1.48
C SER A 194 -2.57 10.71 1.90
N ARG A 195 -3.61 10.93 2.72
CA ARG A 195 -3.96 12.27 3.21
C ARG A 195 -2.84 12.92 4.02
N ILE A 196 -2.15 12.15 4.86
CA ILE A 196 -1.00 12.65 5.64
C ILE A 196 0.14 13.04 4.70
N ILE A 197 0.42 12.22 3.68
CA ILE A 197 1.46 12.53 2.70
C ILE A 197 1.12 13.80 1.92
N ILE A 198 -0.12 13.93 1.44
CA ILE A 198 -0.58 15.11 0.72
C ILE A 198 -0.47 16.38 1.58
N HIS A 199 -0.92 16.30 2.84
CA HIS A 199 -0.82 17.42 3.77
C HIS A 199 0.64 17.87 3.97
N LYS A 200 1.58 16.91 4.10
CA LYS A 200 3.01 17.21 4.21
C LYS A 200 3.60 17.86 2.95
N TYR A 201 3.17 17.43 1.77
CA TYR A 201 3.55 18.08 0.53
C TYR A 201 2.99 19.51 0.43
N LYS A 202 1.73 19.74 0.83
CA LYS A 202 1.16 21.08 0.87
C LYS A 202 1.96 22.02 1.77
N LEU A 203 2.31 21.58 2.98
CA LEU A 203 3.16 22.35 3.88
C LEU A 203 4.56 22.62 3.29
N LEU A 204 5.14 21.66 2.57
CA LEU A 204 6.45 21.83 1.95
C LEU A 204 6.45 22.89 0.84
N PHE A 205 5.34 23.04 0.13
CA PHE A 205 5.17 23.98 -0.98
C PHE A 205 4.31 25.20 -0.62
N ASN A 206 4.12 25.49 0.70
CA ASN A 206 3.35 26.63 1.21
C ASN A 206 1.96 26.72 0.58
N ASP A 207 1.23 25.60 0.52
CA ASP A 207 -0.11 25.46 -0.09
C ASP A 207 -0.24 25.90 -1.58
N LYS A 208 0.86 26.32 -2.22
CA LYS A 208 0.87 26.71 -3.65
C LYS A 208 0.78 25.52 -4.61
N LEU A 209 0.70 24.30 -4.09
CA LEU A 209 0.65 23.09 -4.88
C LEU A 209 -0.79 22.78 -5.31
N GLU A 210 -1.19 23.20 -6.51
CA GLU A 210 -2.42 22.68 -7.13
C GLU A 210 -2.20 21.22 -7.56
N THR A 211 -2.44 20.31 -6.61
CA THR A 211 -2.09 18.90 -6.77
C THR A 211 -3.30 18.08 -7.15
N LYS A 212 -3.25 17.43 -8.28
CA LYS A 212 -4.18 16.35 -8.64
C LYS A 212 -3.59 14.99 -8.24
N ILE A 213 -4.47 14.11 -7.78
CA ILE A 213 -4.11 12.81 -7.22
C ILE A 213 -4.46 11.71 -8.21
N ILE A 214 -3.48 10.93 -8.59
CA ILE A 214 -3.63 9.68 -9.33
C ILE A 214 -3.47 8.55 -8.32
N ALA A 215 -4.32 7.53 -8.38
CA ALA A 215 -4.15 6.33 -7.57
C ALA A 215 -4.29 5.08 -8.42
N LEU A 216 -3.37 4.13 -8.25
CA LEU A 216 -3.36 2.84 -8.94
C LEU A 216 -3.42 1.72 -7.91
N GLY A 217 -4.34 0.77 -8.09
CA GLY A 217 -4.56 -0.36 -7.19
C GLY A 217 -5.36 -1.45 -7.87
N ASP A 218 -5.37 -2.66 -7.31
CA ASP A 218 -5.95 -3.84 -7.93
C ASP A 218 -6.96 -4.59 -7.05
N SER A 219 -6.98 -4.34 -5.74
CA SER A 219 -7.71 -5.15 -4.79
C SER A 219 -8.51 -4.34 -3.75
N ARG A 220 -9.28 -5.03 -2.90
CA ARG A 220 -10.23 -4.40 -1.96
C ARG A 220 -9.56 -3.39 -1.00
N ASN A 221 -8.33 -3.64 -0.56
CA ASN A 221 -7.60 -2.74 0.33
C ASN A 221 -7.22 -1.41 -0.33
N ASP A 222 -7.26 -1.32 -1.68
CA ASP A 222 -7.02 -0.09 -2.44
C ASP A 222 -8.25 0.78 -2.59
N LYS A 223 -9.46 0.22 -2.35
CA LYS A 223 -10.73 0.91 -2.56
C LYS A 223 -10.77 2.31 -1.96
N SER A 224 -10.29 2.45 -0.72
CA SER A 224 -10.32 3.74 -0.01
C SER A 224 -9.39 4.78 -0.63
N MET A 225 -8.22 4.37 -1.12
CA MET A 225 -7.25 5.21 -1.82
C MET A 225 -7.76 5.60 -3.22
N LEU A 226 -8.28 4.65 -3.98
CA LEU A 226 -8.84 4.87 -5.30
C LEU A 226 -10.04 5.83 -5.26
N ASN A 227 -10.99 5.61 -4.34
CA ASN A 227 -12.14 6.50 -4.17
C ASN A 227 -11.77 7.92 -3.74
N PHE A 228 -10.64 8.10 -3.09
CA PHE A 228 -10.16 9.41 -2.67
C PHE A 228 -9.49 10.19 -3.79
N SER A 229 -8.91 9.53 -4.79
CA SER A 229 -8.13 10.15 -5.87
C SER A 229 -8.99 10.90 -6.91
N ASN A 230 -8.38 11.82 -7.66
CA ASN A 230 -9.01 12.47 -8.81
C ASN A 230 -9.08 11.53 -10.03
N TYR A 231 -8.05 10.69 -10.20
CA TYR A 231 -7.90 9.76 -11.31
C TYR A 231 -7.63 8.35 -10.77
N PRO A 232 -8.69 7.59 -10.42
CA PRO A 232 -8.53 6.21 -9.98
C PRO A 232 -8.28 5.28 -11.16
N CYS A 233 -7.24 4.46 -11.04
CA CYS A 233 -6.87 3.43 -12.01
C CYS A 233 -6.94 2.05 -11.36
N VAL A 234 -7.89 1.24 -11.79
CA VAL A 234 -8.05 -0.14 -11.33
C VAL A 234 -7.24 -1.05 -12.24
N ILE A 235 -6.23 -1.70 -11.69
CA ILE A 235 -5.39 -2.63 -12.44
C ILE A 235 -6.01 -4.03 -12.40
N LYS A 236 -6.10 -4.68 -13.56
CA LYS A 236 -6.64 -6.03 -13.66
C LYS A 236 -5.80 -7.01 -12.87
N ASN A 237 -6.42 -7.69 -11.91
CA ASN A 237 -5.80 -8.78 -11.15
C ASN A 237 -6.73 -10.01 -11.15
N PRO A 238 -6.36 -11.10 -11.84
CA PRO A 238 -7.19 -12.31 -11.89
C PRO A 238 -7.24 -13.07 -10.55
N HIS A 239 -6.39 -12.70 -9.59
CA HIS A 239 -6.27 -13.37 -8.28
C HIS A 239 -6.92 -12.57 -7.14
N ALA A 240 -7.52 -11.41 -7.42
CA ALA A 240 -8.16 -10.56 -6.43
C ALA A 240 -9.53 -10.05 -6.92
N VAL A 241 -10.42 -9.77 -5.97
CA VAL A 241 -11.68 -9.10 -6.28
C VAL A 241 -11.42 -7.63 -6.54
N ALA A 242 -11.79 -7.17 -7.73
CA ALA A 242 -11.62 -5.77 -8.13
C ALA A 242 -12.34 -4.82 -7.15
N PRO A 243 -11.73 -3.69 -6.79
CA PRO A 243 -12.34 -2.71 -5.89
C PRO A 243 -13.55 -2.04 -6.56
N LYS A 244 -14.67 -2.00 -5.83
CA LYS A 244 -15.85 -1.24 -6.28
C LYS A 244 -15.59 0.26 -6.07
N ILE A 245 -15.44 1.00 -7.15
CA ILE A 245 -15.26 2.46 -7.14
C ILE A 245 -16.63 3.16 -7.15
N ILE A 246 -16.76 4.30 -6.48
CA ILE A 246 -17.99 5.09 -6.44
C ILE A 246 -18.30 5.59 -7.86
N SER A 247 -19.49 5.29 -8.35
CA SER A 247 -19.92 5.51 -9.75
C SER A 247 -19.96 6.98 -10.17
N THR A 248 -20.01 7.93 -9.21
CA THR A 248 -20.01 9.39 -9.48
C THR A 248 -18.68 9.89 -10.04
N LYS A 249 -17.61 9.09 -10.01
CA LYS A 249 -16.30 9.47 -10.57
C LYS A 249 -16.28 9.27 -12.07
N LYS A 250 -16.16 10.37 -12.83
CA LYS A 250 -16.12 10.36 -14.30
C LYS A 250 -14.81 9.85 -14.91
N ASN A 251 -13.71 9.83 -14.14
CA ASN A 251 -12.35 9.57 -14.64
C ASN A 251 -11.79 8.22 -14.17
N ILE A 252 -12.63 7.17 -14.12
CA ILE A 252 -12.18 5.83 -13.71
C ILE A 252 -11.55 5.13 -14.90
N TYR A 253 -10.28 4.72 -14.76
CA TYR A 253 -9.63 3.85 -15.73
C TYR A 253 -9.59 2.41 -15.20
N LYS A 254 -9.84 1.44 -16.07
CA LYS A 254 -9.69 0.00 -15.77
C LYS A 254 -8.77 -0.60 -16.82
N SER A 255 -7.64 -1.16 -16.40
CA SER A 255 -6.69 -1.75 -17.33
C SER A 255 -7.23 -3.05 -17.94
N THR A 256 -6.87 -3.31 -19.18
CA THR A 256 -7.17 -4.59 -19.87
C THR A 256 -6.11 -5.64 -19.53
N LYS A 257 -4.88 -5.20 -19.28
CA LYS A 257 -3.74 -6.06 -18.94
C LYS A 257 -3.55 -6.15 -17.42
N LYS A 258 -3.03 -7.29 -16.94
CA LYS A 258 -2.59 -7.48 -15.55
C LYS A 258 -1.28 -6.72 -15.29
N SER A 259 -0.89 -6.61 -14.00
CA SER A 259 0.43 -6.09 -13.62
C SER A 259 1.58 -6.93 -14.20
N PRO A 260 2.73 -6.34 -14.52
CA PRO A 260 3.06 -4.92 -14.47
C PRO A 260 2.59 -4.14 -15.70
N GLN A 261 2.13 -4.81 -16.76
CA GLN A 261 1.71 -4.17 -18.01
C GLN A 261 0.49 -3.27 -17.83
N GLY A 262 -0.49 -3.67 -16.99
CA GLY A 262 -1.68 -2.88 -16.70
C GLY A 262 -1.36 -1.54 -16.03
N TRP A 263 -0.33 -1.48 -15.18
CA TRP A 263 0.15 -0.23 -14.60
C TRP A 263 0.68 0.73 -15.69
N ARG A 264 1.48 0.21 -16.61
CA ARG A 264 2.00 0.99 -17.75
C ARG A 264 0.89 1.46 -18.67
N GLU A 265 -0.08 0.58 -18.94
CA GLU A 265 -1.28 0.90 -19.73
C GLU A 265 -2.03 2.07 -19.11
N ALA A 266 -2.27 2.06 -17.80
CA ALA A 266 -2.92 3.15 -17.08
C ALA A 266 -2.15 4.47 -17.16
N ILE A 267 -0.83 4.47 -16.99
CA ILE A 267 0.00 5.67 -17.10
C ILE A 267 0.00 6.22 -18.52
N ASN A 268 0.05 5.37 -19.54
CA ASN A 268 -0.01 5.79 -20.94
C ASN A 268 -1.38 6.40 -21.28
N TYR A 269 -2.48 5.79 -20.81
CA TYR A 269 -3.83 6.34 -20.95
C TYR A 269 -3.92 7.73 -20.29
N LEU A 270 -3.47 7.87 -19.06
CA LEU A 270 -3.46 9.15 -18.36
C LEU A 270 -2.63 10.20 -19.09
N ASN A 271 -1.52 9.81 -19.70
CA ASN A 271 -0.72 10.73 -20.53
C ASN A 271 -1.49 11.28 -21.74
N GLN A 272 -2.48 10.54 -22.25
CA GLN A 272 -3.32 11.00 -23.37
C GLN A 272 -4.45 11.93 -22.92
N VAL A 273 -5.11 11.60 -21.81
CA VAL A 273 -6.36 12.26 -21.38
C VAL A 273 -6.17 13.39 -20.38
N LEU A 274 -5.03 13.47 -19.70
CA LEU A 274 -4.77 14.53 -18.75
C LEU A 274 -4.50 15.88 -19.45
N PRO A 275 -4.99 17.00 -18.89
CA PRO A 275 -4.75 18.33 -19.44
C PRO A 275 -3.26 18.67 -19.58
N ARG A 276 -2.45 18.14 -18.67
CA ARG A 276 -0.98 18.20 -18.74
C ARG A 276 -0.44 16.77 -18.91
N LYS A 277 0.32 16.58 -19.98
CA LYS A 277 1.01 15.31 -20.24
C LYS A 277 1.97 14.98 -19.10
N ILE A 278 1.95 13.71 -18.66
CA ILE A 278 2.78 13.25 -17.52
C ILE A 278 4.11 12.63 -17.98
N LEU A 279 4.22 12.34 -19.26
CA LEU A 279 5.39 11.68 -19.88
C LEU A 279 6.16 12.57 -20.90
N GLN A 280 5.91 13.85 -20.91
CA GLN A 280 6.63 14.77 -21.82
C GLN A 280 7.90 15.29 -21.21
#